data_fb4cfa0dab938d43bb15a18609cdb4fb
#
_entry.id   fb4cfa0dab938d43bb15a18609cdb4fb
#
_cell.length_a   1.000
_cell.length_b   1.000
_cell.length_c   1.000
_cell.angle_alpha   90.00
_cell.angle_beta   90.00
_cell.angle_gamma   90.00
#
_symmetry.space_group_name_H-M   'P 1'
#
loop_
_entity.id
_entity.type
_entity.pdbx_description
1 polymer ?
#
loop_
_entity_poly.entity_id
_entity_poly.type
_entity_poly.pdbx_seq_one_letter_code
_entity_poly.pdbx_strand_id
1 'polypeptide(L)'
;MDAPINKICSLLPSTTEIVFALGLGNKLVAVTHECDYPEAATKLPAITSAAIDTIGMSSRDLHNHVINAAHEGSSIYTLDQALLEKLAPDLILTQELCDVCAVSYDTVQDAVREIGGDYTIMSLEPTTLGAILETIEHLGKATDTIDKATAVIGELQRRIDTVTRQSQKADRKPRVFTLEWMDPPFAGGHWVPEMVQLAGGLTSLVEVGEPSRMVSWEEITAFD
;
A
#
# COMPACT_ATOMS: atom_id res chain seq x y z
N MET A 1 -0.97 -24.35 17.56
CA MET A 1 0.12 -23.91 16.65
C MET A 1 -0.52 -23.88 15.29
N ASP A 2 -0.65 -22.68 14.71
CA ASP A 2 -1.22 -22.51 13.39
C ASP A 2 -0.34 -23.22 12.35
N ALA A 3 -0.94 -23.70 11.27
CA ALA A 3 -0.21 -24.39 10.21
C ALA A 3 0.86 -23.45 9.60
N PRO A 4 2.02 -23.96 9.16
CA PRO A 4 3.06 -23.12 8.59
C PRO A 4 2.58 -22.51 7.29
N ILE A 5 2.79 -21.20 7.13
CA ILE A 5 2.49 -20.45 5.89
C ILE A 5 3.52 -20.82 4.82
N ASN A 6 3.07 -21.44 3.73
CA ASN A 6 3.89 -21.89 2.60
C ASN A 6 3.53 -21.21 1.28
N LYS A 7 2.29 -20.69 1.15
CA LYS A 7 1.79 -20.02 -0.04
C LYS A 7 1.20 -18.68 0.35
N ILE A 8 1.73 -17.62 -0.21
CA ILE A 8 1.30 -16.23 0.06
C ILE A 8 0.74 -15.63 -1.22
N CYS A 9 -0.44 -15.03 -1.13
CA CYS A 9 -1.00 -14.17 -2.16
C CYS A 9 -0.92 -12.72 -1.69
N SER A 10 -0.31 -11.84 -2.48
CA SER A 10 -0.14 -10.43 -2.14
C SER A 10 -0.93 -9.53 -3.08
N LEU A 11 -1.91 -8.82 -2.55
CA LEU A 11 -2.81 -7.95 -3.31
C LEU A 11 -2.37 -6.48 -3.31
N LEU A 12 -1.12 -6.20 -2.87
CA LEU A 12 -0.54 -4.87 -2.79
C LEU A 12 0.94 -4.90 -3.21
N PRO A 13 1.44 -3.90 -3.95
CA PRO A 13 2.87 -3.76 -4.22
C PRO A 13 3.71 -3.68 -2.94
N SER A 14 3.28 -2.89 -1.95
CA SER A 14 4.01 -2.71 -0.68
C SER A 14 4.18 -4.03 0.09
N THR A 15 3.13 -4.85 0.21
CA THR A 15 3.21 -6.14 0.89
C THR A 15 4.05 -7.14 0.11
N THR A 16 4.02 -7.10 -1.22
CA THR A 16 4.90 -7.88 -2.09
C THR A 16 6.37 -7.57 -1.78
N GLU A 17 6.74 -6.29 -1.72
CA GLU A 17 8.10 -5.87 -1.39
C GLU A 17 8.51 -6.31 0.02
N ILE A 18 7.62 -6.20 1.01
CA ILE A 18 7.89 -6.68 2.38
C ILE A 18 8.13 -8.18 2.38
N VAL A 19 7.33 -8.99 1.68
CA VAL A 19 7.52 -10.44 1.57
C VAL A 19 8.88 -10.78 0.98
N PHE A 20 9.32 -10.06 -0.08
CA PHE A 20 10.67 -10.22 -0.63
C PHE A 20 11.76 -9.81 0.35
N ALA A 21 11.58 -8.69 1.08
CA ALA A 21 12.55 -8.21 2.07
C ALA A 21 12.73 -9.20 3.24
N LEU A 22 11.65 -9.92 3.61
CA LEU A 22 11.68 -11.00 4.60
C LEU A 22 12.30 -12.30 4.07
N GLY A 23 12.64 -12.36 2.78
CA GLY A 23 13.21 -13.55 2.15
C GLY A 23 12.20 -14.62 1.79
N LEU A 24 10.92 -14.27 1.74
CA LEU A 24 9.79 -15.16 1.48
C LEU A 24 9.30 -15.12 0.02
N GLY A 25 10.02 -14.48 -0.89
CA GLY A 25 9.61 -14.36 -2.29
C GLY A 25 9.32 -15.69 -2.99
N ASN A 26 9.96 -16.78 -2.58
CA ASN A 26 9.69 -18.13 -3.06
C ASN A 26 8.37 -18.74 -2.57
N LYS A 27 7.72 -18.13 -1.57
CA LYS A 27 6.39 -18.50 -1.09
C LYS A 27 5.26 -17.70 -1.75
N LEU A 28 5.58 -16.63 -2.49
CA LEU A 28 4.57 -15.90 -3.26
C LEU A 28 4.07 -16.78 -4.42
N VAL A 29 2.77 -17.01 -4.45
CA VAL A 29 2.09 -17.79 -5.50
C VAL A 29 1.32 -16.91 -6.47
N ALA A 30 0.92 -15.71 -6.04
CA ALA A 30 0.29 -14.69 -6.87
C ALA A 30 0.52 -13.29 -6.28
N VAL A 31 0.44 -12.28 -7.14
CA VAL A 31 0.57 -10.85 -6.82
C VAL A 31 -0.51 -10.03 -7.52
N THR A 32 -0.67 -8.77 -7.16
CA THR A 32 -1.50 -7.83 -7.94
C THR A 32 -0.81 -7.46 -9.25
N HIS A 33 -1.60 -7.09 -10.27
CA HIS A 33 -1.09 -6.61 -11.56
C HIS A 33 -0.27 -5.31 -11.44
N GLU A 34 -0.36 -4.59 -10.33
CA GLU A 34 0.41 -3.38 -10.02
C GLU A 34 1.82 -3.68 -9.48
N CYS A 35 2.17 -4.96 -9.26
CA CYS A 35 3.48 -5.32 -8.72
C CYS A 35 4.56 -5.27 -9.80
N ASP A 36 5.43 -4.29 -9.73
CA ASP A 36 6.54 -4.05 -10.66
C ASP A 36 7.93 -4.27 -10.03
N TYR A 37 8.02 -4.37 -8.70
CA TYR A 37 9.27 -4.54 -7.97
C TYR A 37 9.13 -5.57 -6.83
N PRO A 38 10.20 -6.37 -6.57
CA PRO A 38 11.39 -6.54 -7.39
C PRO A 38 11.07 -7.26 -8.72
N GLU A 39 11.99 -7.24 -9.70
CA GLU A 39 11.77 -7.89 -11.02
C GLU A 39 11.24 -9.33 -10.92
N ALA A 40 11.55 -10.06 -9.84
CA ALA A 40 11.04 -11.40 -9.61
C ALA A 40 9.50 -11.41 -9.40
N ALA A 41 8.91 -10.33 -8.88
CA ALA A 41 7.46 -10.23 -8.69
C ALA A 41 6.72 -10.19 -10.02
N THR A 42 7.27 -9.52 -11.03
CA THR A 42 6.63 -9.40 -12.37
C THR A 42 6.50 -10.73 -13.12
N LYS A 43 7.15 -11.78 -12.62
CA LYS A 43 7.12 -13.14 -13.20
C LYS A 43 6.06 -14.03 -12.53
N LEU A 44 5.45 -13.56 -11.47
CA LEU A 44 4.38 -14.28 -10.77
C LEU A 44 3.03 -14.04 -11.44
N PRO A 45 2.07 -14.96 -11.26
CA PRO A 45 0.71 -14.75 -11.75
C PRO A 45 0.09 -13.50 -11.15
N ALA A 46 -0.44 -12.61 -11.98
CA ALA A 46 -1.28 -11.50 -11.54
C ALA A 46 -2.70 -12.03 -11.28
N ILE A 47 -3.18 -11.88 -10.04
CA ILE A 47 -4.49 -12.37 -9.62
C ILE A 47 -5.57 -11.28 -9.66
N THR A 48 -5.16 -10.03 -9.90
CA THR A 48 -6.06 -8.89 -10.04
C THR A 48 -5.92 -8.28 -11.43
N SER A 49 -6.92 -7.51 -11.85
CA SER A 49 -6.85 -6.64 -13.02
C SER A 49 -7.65 -5.36 -12.78
N ALA A 50 -7.37 -4.30 -13.54
CA ALA A 50 -8.19 -3.11 -13.53
C ALA A 50 -9.58 -3.43 -14.07
N ALA A 51 -10.63 -2.95 -13.39
CA ALA A 51 -12.01 -3.08 -13.85
C ALA A 51 -12.36 -2.06 -14.94
N ILE A 52 -11.53 -1.02 -15.11
CA ILE A 52 -11.73 0.06 -16.08
C ILE A 52 -10.49 0.23 -16.96
N ASP A 53 -10.71 0.55 -18.24
CA ASP A 53 -9.63 0.96 -19.13
C ASP A 53 -9.34 2.44 -18.92
N THR A 54 -8.15 2.76 -18.42
CA THR A 54 -7.73 4.12 -18.11
C THR A 54 -7.01 4.82 -19.26
N ILE A 55 -6.80 4.12 -20.38
CA ILE A 55 -6.05 4.66 -21.53
C ILE A 55 -6.77 5.87 -22.12
N GLY A 56 -6.10 7.02 -22.13
CA GLY A 56 -6.61 8.27 -22.72
C GLY A 56 -7.60 9.04 -21.82
N MET A 57 -7.91 8.56 -20.62
CA MET A 57 -8.71 9.32 -19.66
C MET A 57 -7.95 10.53 -19.12
N SER A 58 -8.66 11.64 -18.89
CA SER A 58 -8.12 12.73 -18.08
C SER A 58 -8.13 12.36 -16.59
N SER A 59 -7.32 13.05 -15.77
CA SER A 59 -7.36 12.90 -14.30
C SER A 59 -8.77 13.10 -13.74
N ARG A 60 -9.53 14.04 -14.29
CA ARG A 60 -10.91 14.31 -13.88
C ARG A 60 -11.85 13.16 -14.22
N ASP A 61 -11.75 12.62 -15.43
CA ASP A 61 -12.61 11.50 -15.83
C ASP A 61 -12.33 10.28 -14.97
N LEU A 62 -11.05 9.98 -14.74
CA LEU A 62 -10.65 8.88 -13.86
C LEU A 62 -11.14 9.11 -12.43
N HIS A 63 -11.01 10.33 -11.88
CA HIS A 63 -11.56 10.68 -10.57
C HIS A 63 -13.07 10.42 -10.49
N ASN A 64 -13.83 10.83 -11.50
CA ASN A 64 -15.27 10.62 -11.52
C ASN A 64 -15.62 9.11 -11.58
N HIS A 65 -14.86 8.31 -12.32
CA HIS A 65 -15.04 6.86 -12.34
C HIS A 65 -14.80 6.23 -10.97
N VAL A 66 -13.72 6.61 -10.30
CA VAL A 66 -13.38 6.14 -8.96
C VAL A 66 -14.48 6.48 -7.94
N ILE A 67 -14.93 7.74 -7.92
CA ILE A 67 -16.00 8.18 -7.01
C ILE A 67 -17.31 7.44 -7.29
N ASN A 68 -17.68 7.25 -8.55
CA ASN A 68 -18.89 6.53 -8.91
C ASN A 68 -18.81 5.06 -8.47
N ALA A 69 -17.67 4.39 -8.71
CA ALA A 69 -17.45 3.02 -8.26
C ALA A 69 -17.60 2.89 -6.73
N ALA A 70 -17.01 3.82 -5.98
CA ALA A 70 -17.12 3.86 -4.51
C ALA A 70 -18.57 4.08 -4.04
N HIS A 71 -19.32 4.97 -4.69
CA HIS A 71 -20.74 5.22 -4.36
C HIS A 71 -21.65 4.02 -4.69
N GLU A 72 -21.31 3.24 -5.70
CA GLU A 72 -22.02 2.04 -6.10
C GLU A 72 -21.61 0.79 -5.29
N GLY A 73 -20.62 0.93 -4.40
CA GLY A 73 -20.05 -0.19 -3.65
C GLY A 73 -19.30 -1.18 -4.53
N SER A 74 -18.84 -0.74 -5.71
CA SER A 74 -18.07 -1.56 -6.65
C SER A 74 -16.58 -1.24 -6.54
N SER A 75 -15.73 -2.24 -6.83
CA SER A 75 -14.28 -2.05 -6.86
C SER A 75 -13.82 -1.62 -8.26
N ILE A 76 -12.79 -0.79 -8.32
CA ILE A 76 -12.07 -0.48 -9.56
C ILE A 76 -11.12 -1.60 -9.99
N TYR A 77 -11.01 -2.64 -9.18
CA TYR A 77 -10.23 -3.84 -9.43
C TYR A 77 -11.12 -5.08 -9.47
N THR A 78 -10.69 -6.06 -10.23
CA THR A 78 -11.30 -7.40 -10.25
C THR A 78 -10.33 -8.41 -9.65
N LEU A 79 -10.87 -9.43 -8.99
CA LEU A 79 -10.13 -10.55 -8.42
C LEU A 79 -10.45 -11.82 -9.22
N ASP A 80 -9.43 -12.53 -9.69
CA ASP A 80 -9.58 -13.84 -10.34
C ASP A 80 -9.79 -14.93 -9.28
N GLN A 81 -11.07 -15.16 -8.95
CA GLN A 81 -11.47 -16.16 -7.96
C GLN A 81 -11.07 -17.58 -8.36
N ALA A 82 -11.13 -17.91 -9.65
CA ALA A 82 -10.77 -19.25 -10.13
C ALA A 82 -9.27 -19.52 -9.97
N LEU A 83 -8.45 -18.48 -10.18
CA LEU A 83 -7.02 -18.56 -9.93
C LEU A 83 -6.72 -18.63 -8.42
N LEU A 84 -7.45 -17.87 -7.59
CA LEU A 84 -7.32 -17.92 -6.14
C LEU A 84 -7.61 -19.32 -5.59
N GLU A 85 -8.73 -19.92 -6.01
CA GLU A 85 -9.11 -21.30 -5.67
C GLU A 85 -8.04 -22.30 -6.08
N LYS A 86 -7.56 -22.21 -7.32
CA LYS A 86 -6.53 -23.10 -7.87
C LYS A 86 -5.20 -23.02 -7.11
N LEU A 87 -4.79 -21.83 -6.72
CA LEU A 87 -3.52 -21.59 -6.01
C LEU A 87 -3.62 -21.99 -4.54
N ALA A 88 -4.80 -21.83 -3.94
CA ALA A 88 -5.09 -22.14 -2.54
C ALA A 88 -3.98 -21.59 -1.59
N PRO A 89 -3.84 -20.25 -1.46
CA PRO A 89 -2.83 -19.67 -0.57
C PRO A 89 -3.20 -19.90 0.89
N ASP A 90 -2.19 -20.04 1.75
CA ASP A 90 -2.38 -20.10 3.21
C ASP A 90 -2.61 -18.70 3.79
N LEU A 91 -2.01 -17.68 3.17
CA LEU A 91 -2.07 -16.29 3.59
C LEU A 91 -2.37 -15.36 2.41
N ILE A 92 -3.37 -14.51 2.57
CA ILE A 92 -3.72 -13.44 1.64
C ILE A 92 -3.43 -12.09 2.33
N LEU A 93 -2.60 -11.27 1.70
CA LEU A 93 -2.25 -9.94 2.17
C LEU A 93 -3.04 -8.90 1.40
N THR A 94 -3.78 -8.05 2.12
CA THR A 94 -4.63 -7.00 1.56
C THR A 94 -4.59 -5.74 2.43
N GLN A 95 -5.37 -4.74 2.08
CA GLN A 95 -5.61 -3.54 2.91
C GLN A 95 -7.05 -3.08 2.77
N GLU A 96 -7.51 -2.32 3.76
CA GLU A 96 -8.83 -1.69 3.82
C GLU A 96 -8.74 -0.15 3.87
N LEU A 97 -7.50 0.36 3.97
CA LEU A 97 -7.22 1.78 4.16
C LEU A 97 -7.72 2.68 3.02
N CYS A 98 -7.85 2.13 1.82
CA CYS A 98 -8.20 2.89 0.63
C CYS A 98 -8.90 1.96 -0.38
N ASP A 99 -10.19 2.15 -0.57
CA ASP A 99 -11.03 1.36 -1.50
C ASP A 99 -10.57 1.48 -2.97
N VAL A 100 -9.73 2.47 -3.26
CA VAL A 100 -9.23 2.76 -4.61
C VAL A 100 -7.78 2.31 -4.84
N CYS A 101 -7.10 1.81 -3.80
CA CYS A 101 -5.66 1.47 -3.89
C CYS A 101 -5.41 -0.03 -4.04
N ALA A 102 -6.37 -0.87 -3.66
CA ALA A 102 -6.29 -2.34 -3.74
C ALA A 102 -7.68 -2.96 -3.79
N VAL A 103 -7.73 -4.28 -4.01
CA VAL A 103 -8.95 -5.05 -3.76
C VAL A 103 -9.26 -4.98 -2.27
N SER A 104 -10.46 -4.52 -1.92
CA SER A 104 -10.86 -4.33 -0.53
C SER A 104 -10.90 -5.66 0.24
N TYR A 105 -10.72 -5.57 1.56
CA TYR A 105 -10.80 -6.72 2.45
C TYR A 105 -12.14 -7.45 2.33
N ASP A 106 -13.26 -6.71 2.23
CA ASP A 106 -14.60 -7.28 2.06
C ASP A 106 -14.72 -8.08 0.76
N THR A 107 -14.21 -7.55 -0.37
CA THR A 107 -14.18 -8.27 -1.65
C THR A 107 -13.40 -9.58 -1.55
N VAL A 108 -12.27 -9.57 -0.84
CA VAL A 108 -11.46 -10.78 -0.62
C VAL A 108 -12.19 -11.76 0.29
N GLN A 109 -12.82 -11.29 1.38
CA GLN A 109 -13.61 -12.13 2.27
C GLN A 109 -14.78 -12.81 1.55
N ASP A 110 -15.49 -12.07 0.73
CA ASP A 110 -16.65 -12.62 -0.01
C ASP A 110 -16.17 -13.67 -1.02
N ALA A 111 -15.09 -13.39 -1.76
CA ALA A 111 -14.50 -14.37 -2.67
C ALA A 111 -14.07 -15.66 -1.93
N VAL A 112 -13.43 -15.53 -0.77
CA VAL A 112 -13.01 -16.67 0.06
C VAL A 112 -14.20 -17.46 0.60
N ARG A 113 -15.28 -16.79 1.00
CA ARG A 113 -16.54 -17.46 1.44
C ARG A 113 -17.19 -18.25 0.29
N GLU A 114 -17.20 -17.69 -0.93
CA GLU A 114 -17.77 -18.35 -2.11
C GLU A 114 -16.96 -19.59 -2.52
N ILE A 115 -15.64 -19.50 -2.52
CA ILE A 115 -14.74 -20.60 -2.88
C ILE A 115 -14.82 -21.71 -1.82
N GLY A 116 -14.96 -21.34 -0.55
CA GLY A 116 -14.90 -22.26 0.59
C GLY A 116 -13.47 -22.78 0.82
N GLY A 117 -12.91 -22.57 1.96
CA GLY A 117 -11.53 -22.98 2.30
C GLY A 117 -11.08 -22.35 3.63
N ASP A 118 -9.92 -22.78 4.09
CA ASP A 118 -9.30 -22.27 5.31
C ASP A 118 -8.17 -21.29 4.90
N TYR A 119 -8.56 -20.04 4.68
CA TYR A 119 -7.65 -18.97 4.27
C TYR A 119 -7.41 -18.00 5.42
N THR A 120 -6.16 -17.64 5.66
CA THR A 120 -5.83 -16.53 6.55
C THR A 120 -5.77 -15.24 5.72
N ILE A 121 -6.60 -14.25 6.06
CA ILE A 121 -6.57 -12.92 5.44
C ILE A 121 -5.96 -11.95 6.45
N MET A 122 -4.94 -11.21 6.03
CA MET A 122 -4.30 -10.18 6.84
C MET A 122 -4.43 -8.84 6.13
N SER A 123 -5.22 -7.94 6.73
CA SER A 123 -5.30 -6.53 6.32
C SER A 123 -4.19 -5.73 6.99
N LEU A 124 -3.50 -4.88 6.23
CA LEU A 124 -2.35 -4.10 6.69
C LEU A 124 -2.58 -2.62 6.34
N GLU A 125 -2.80 -1.79 7.35
CA GLU A 125 -3.30 -0.42 7.23
C GLU A 125 -2.40 0.61 7.89
N PRO A 126 -1.13 0.72 7.43
CA PRO A 126 -0.24 1.71 7.99
C PRO A 126 -0.64 3.12 7.55
N THR A 127 -0.62 4.09 8.47
CA THR A 127 -0.86 5.51 8.17
C THR A 127 0.36 6.38 8.44
N THR A 128 1.40 5.84 9.06
CA THR A 128 2.66 6.53 9.38
C THR A 128 3.86 5.65 9.03
N LEU A 129 5.07 6.21 8.97
CA LEU A 129 6.30 5.43 8.78
C LEU A 129 6.50 4.42 9.92
N GLY A 130 6.17 4.79 11.15
CA GLY A 130 6.20 3.87 12.28
C GLY A 130 5.27 2.68 12.06
N ALA A 131 4.02 2.92 11.64
CA ALA A 131 3.06 1.87 11.34
C ALA A 131 3.51 0.95 10.18
N ILE A 132 4.23 1.49 9.16
CA ILE A 132 4.84 0.65 8.12
C ILE A 132 5.88 -0.32 8.72
N LEU A 133 6.71 0.15 9.64
CA LEU A 133 7.68 -0.73 10.31
C LEU A 133 6.98 -1.80 11.17
N GLU A 134 5.89 -1.45 11.85
CA GLU A 134 5.04 -2.40 12.59
C GLU A 134 4.41 -3.44 11.65
N THR A 135 4.01 -3.04 10.43
CA THR A 135 3.51 -3.98 9.40
C THR A 135 4.55 -5.06 9.06
N ILE A 136 5.83 -4.68 8.94
CA ILE A 136 6.92 -5.62 8.68
C ILE A 136 7.08 -6.59 9.87
N GLU A 137 6.97 -6.08 11.10
CA GLU A 137 7.04 -6.91 12.31
C GLU A 137 5.86 -7.90 12.38
N HIS A 138 4.64 -7.44 12.11
CA HIS A 138 3.44 -8.28 12.12
C HIS A 138 3.56 -9.42 11.10
N LEU A 139 3.99 -9.12 9.88
CA LEU A 139 4.20 -10.14 8.86
C LEU A 139 5.33 -11.10 9.25
N GLY A 140 6.41 -10.58 9.84
CA GLY A 140 7.50 -11.40 10.36
C GLY A 140 7.07 -12.38 11.44
N LYS A 141 6.17 -11.96 12.35
CA LYS A 141 5.58 -12.83 13.37
C LYS A 141 4.68 -13.90 12.75
N ALA A 142 3.80 -13.51 11.83
CA ALA A 142 2.86 -14.42 11.19
C ALA A 142 3.55 -15.49 10.31
N THR A 143 4.72 -15.17 9.75
CA THR A 143 5.46 -16.06 8.83
C THR A 143 6.67 -16.76 9.47
N ASP A 144 6.85 -16.63 10.80
CA ASP A 144 8.01 -17.16 11.54
C ASP A 144 9.36 -16.65 11.01
N THR A 145 9.39 -15.35 10.63
CA THR A 145 10.60 -14.66 10.13
C THR A 145 10.96 -13.42 10.93
N ILE A 146 10.65 -13.42 12.24
CA ILE A 146 10.81 -12.24 13.12
C ILE A 146 12.25 -11.71 13.17
N ASP A 147 13.26 -12.58 13.12
CA ASP A 147 14.67 -12.16 13.09
C ASP A 147 15.00 -11.38 11.82
N LYS A 148 14.44 -11.80 10.68
CA LYS A 148 14.57 -11.06 9.40
C LYS A 148 13.84 -9.73 9.47
N ALA A 149 12.61 -9.72 9.99
CA ALA A 149 11.84 -8.50 10.16
C ALA A 149 12.60 -7.48 11.03
N THR A 150 13.16 -7.92 12.15
CA THR A 150 13.97 -7.08 13.04
C THR A 150 15.18 -6.47 12.31
N ALA A 151 15.86 -7.26 11.48
CA ALA A 151 17.01 -6.80 10.71
C ALA A 151 16.60 -5.74 9.67
N VAL A 152 15.50 -5.99 8.92
CA VAL A 152 14.95 -5.06 7.91
C VAL A 152 14.51 -3.76 8.58
N ILE A 153 13.74 -3.84 9.67
CA ILE A 153 13.28 -2.66 10.44
C ILE A 153 14.49 -1.84 10.92
N GLY A 154 15.50 -2.49 11.49
CA GLY A 154 16.69 -1.81 11.96
C GLY A 154 17.48 -1.11 10.84
N GLU A 155 17.47 -1.64 9.62
CA GLU A 155 18.07 -0.98 8.46
C GLU A 155 17.26 0.23 8.01
N LEU A 156 15.93 0.09 7.88
CA LEU A 156 15.04 1.17 7.50
C LEU A 156 15.07 2.31 8.52
N GLN A 157 15.06 2.01 9.83
CA GLN A 157 15.18 3.01 10.88
C GLN A 157 16.49 3.78 10.80
N ARG A 158 17.62 3.10 10.56
CA ARG A 158 18.91 3.79 10.35
C ARG A 158 18.91 4.74 9.15
N ARG A 159 18.18 4.40 8.07
CA ARG A 159 18.01 5.29 6.91
C ARG A 159 17.18 6.52 7.29
N ILE A 160 16.05 6.33 7.97
CA ILE A 160 15.19 7.42 8.48
C ILE A 160 16.01 8.35 9.39
N ASP A 161 16.72 7.80 10.38
CA ASP A 161 17.55 8.58 11.31
C ASP A 161 18.68 9.34 10.59
N THR A 162 19.20 8.78 9.52
CA THR A 162 20.27 9.44 8.74
C THR A 162 19.72 10.64 7.99
N VAL A 163 18.56 10.51 7.32
CA VAL A 163 17.88 11.63 6.64
C VAL A 163 17.53 12.70 7.65
N THR A 164 16.91 12.34 8.78
CA THR A 164 16.52 13.27 9.84
C THR A 164 17.71 14.06 10.39
N ARG A 165 18.82 13.38 10.69
CA ARG A 165 20.04 14.06 11.18
C ARG A 165 20.68 14.98 10.14
N GLN A 166 20.55 14.66 8.85
CA GLN A 166 21.06 15.51 7.77
C GLN A 166 20.18 16.74 7.60
N SER A 167 18.87 16.57 7.58
CA SER A 167 17.92 17.65 7.42
C SER A 167 17.94 18.67 8.56
N GLN A 168 18.23 18.23 9.80
CA GLN A 168 18.36 19.10 10.96
C GLN A 168 19.55 20.09 10.85
N LYS A 169 20.50 19.86 9.95
CA LYS A 169 21.64 20.75 9.70
C LYS A 169 21.35 21.84 8.67
N ALA A 170 20.19 21.79 8.03
CA ALA A 170 19.81 22.76 7.02
C ALA A 170 19.32 24.06 7.66
N ASP A 171 19.85 25.19 7.20
CA ASP A 171 19.47 26.52 7.68
C ASP A 171 18.07 26.95 7.22
N ARG A 172 17.57 26.32 6.16
CA ARG A 172 16.27 26.64 5.56
C ARG A 172 15.40 25.39 5.50
N LYS A 173 14.14 25.57 5.84
CA LYS A 173 13.07 24.57 5.67
C LYS A 173 12.17 25.01 4.52
N PRO A 174 12.25 24.38 3.34
CA PRO A 174 11.37 24.73 2.23
C PRO A 174 9.93 24.36 2.57
N ARG A 175 8.97 25.14 2.07
CA ARG A 175 7.58 24.71 2.02
C ARG A 175 7.43 23.69 0.91
N VAL A 176 6.74 22.59 1.18
CA VAL A 176 6.60 21.45 0.26
C VAL A 176 5.14 21.08 0.16
N PHE A 177 4.61 21.19 -1.03
CA PHE A 177 3.31 20.63 -1.38
C PHE A 177 3.52 19.30 -2.12
N THR A 178 2.88 18.24 -1.65
CA THR A 178 2.89 16.93 -2.29
C THR A 178 1.58 16.75 -3.04
N LEU A 179 1.64 16.79 -4.37
CA LEU A 179 0.49 16.58 -5.25
C LEU A 179 0.35 15.08 -5.52
N GLU A 180 -0.66 14.45 -4.94
CA GLU A 180 -0.95 13.03 -5.12
C GLU A 180 -1.87 12.77 -6.32
N TRP A 181 -2.80 13.68 -6.57
CA TRP A 181 -3.72 13.63 -7.70
C TRP A 181 -3.87 15.02 -8.32
N MET A 182 -3.98 15.10 -9.65
CA MET A 182 -3.87 16.36 -10.37
C MET A 182 -5.20 17.13 -10.47
N ASP A 183 -6.29 16.44 -10.75
CA ASP A 183 -7.58 17.08 -11.06
C ASP A 183 -8.76 16.21 -10.62
N PRO A 184 -9.47 16.60 -9.53
CA PRO A 184 -9.15 17.73 -8.64
C PRO A 184 -7.84 17.50 -7.89
N PRO A 185 -7.10 18.55 -7.43
CA PRO A 185 -5.85 18.36 -6.75
C PRO A 185 -6.06 17.73 -5.36
N PHE A 186 -5.28 16.68 -5.04
CA PHE A 186 -5.21 16.08 -3.71
C PHE A 186 -3.84 16.28 -3.10
N ALA A 187 -3.82 16.68 -1.85
CA ALA A 187 -2.61 16.69 -1.04
C ALA A 187 -2.36 15.29 -0.47
N GLY A 188 -1.10 14.84 -0.57
CA GLY A 188 -0.69 13.53 -0.07
C GLY A 188 -0.81 13.43 1.44
N GLY A 189 -1.45 12.37 1.90
CA GLY A 189 -1.72 12.06 3.30
C GLY A 189 -0.89 10.93 3.86
N HIS A 190 -1.42 10.27 4.90
CA HIS A 190 -0.82 9.15 5.62
C HIS A 190 0.62 9.47 6.08
N TRP A 191 1.62 8.72 5.60
CA TRP A 191 3.04 8.91 5.93
C TRP A 191 3.75 10.01 5.12
N VAL A 192 3.10 10.54 4.06
CA VAL A 192 3.74 11.52 3.16
C VAL A 192 4.11 12.82 3.87
N PRO A 193 3.23 13.44 4.71
CA PRO A 193 3.60 14.62 5.50
C PRO A 193 4.76 14.34 6.46
N GLU A 194 4.81 13.16 7.09
CA GLU A 194 5.90 12.75 7.97
C GLU A 194 7.23 12.66 7.21
N MET A 195 7.23 12.07 6.01
CA MET A 195 8.42 12.01 5.16
C MET A 195 8.96 13.41 4.81
N VAL A 196 8.07 14.34 4.46
CA VAL A 196 8.44 15.74 4.19
C VAL A 196 9.08 16.39 5.42
N GLN A 197 8.48 16.21 6.61
CA GLN A 197 8.97 16.78 7.85
C GLN A 197 10.34 16.20 8.25
N LEU A 198 10.52 14.89 8.16
CA LEU A 198 11.79 14.21 8.44
C LEU A 198 12.90 14.62 7.45
N ALA A 199 12.53 14.88 6.20
CA ALA A 199 13.43 15.41 5.18
C ALA A 199 13.74 16.91 5.36
N GLY A 200 13.14 17.59 6.37
CA GLY A 200 13.39 18.98 6.70
C GLY A 200 12.50 19.98 5.97
N GLY A 201 11.45 19.53 5.29
CA GLY A 201 10.44 20.37 4.70
C GLY A 201 9.36 20.83 5.70
N LEU A 202 8.59 21.81 5.30
CA LEU A 202 7.36 22.25 5.96
C LEU A 202 6.18 21.83 5.09
N THR A 203 5.18 21.18 5.70
CA THR A 203 3.91 20.84 5.07
C THR A 203 2.80 21.01 6.09
N SER A 204 1.62 21.46 5.69
CA SER A 204 0.52 21.76 6.61
C SER A 204 -0.87 21.56 6.01
N LEU A 205 -0.97 21.14 4.74
CA LEU A 205 -2.29 20.93 4.13
C LEU A 205 -2.94 19.61 4.57
N VAL A 206 -2.13 18.65 5.01
CA VAL A 206 -2.59 17.39 5.62
C VAL A 206 -1.69 17.07 6.81
N GLU A 207 -2.29 16.67 7.92
CA GLU A 207 -1.54 16.22 9.09
C GLU A 207 -0.99 14.80 8.89
N VAL A 208 0.06 14.46 9.66
CA VAL A 208 0.65 13.11 9.65
C VAL A 208 -0.39 12.09 10.09
N GLY A 209 -0.55 11.03 9.33
CA GLY A 209 -1.48 9.93 9.61
C GLY A 209 -2.90 10.15 9.09
N GLU A 210 -3.25 11.38 8.70
CA GLU A 210 -4.56 11.67 8.12
C GLU A 210 -4.62 11.23 6.64
N PRO A 211 -5.81 10.86 6.13
CA PRO A 211 -5.98 10.51 4.72
C PRO A 211 -5.62 11.65 3.78
N SER A 212 -5.24 11.31 2.55
CA SER A 212 -5.12 12.27 1.45
C SER A 212 -6.45 13.00 1.25
N ARG A 213 -6.40 14.30 1.03
CA ARG A 213 -7.62 15.09 0.85
C ARG A 213 -7.57 15.99 -0.37
N MET A 214 -8.74 16.22 -0.95
CA MET A 214 -8.90 17.24 -1.96
C MET A 214 -8.61 18.62 -1.38
N VAL A 215 -7.87 19.42 -2.15
CA VAL A 215 -7.53 20.82 -1.82
C VAL A 215 -7.87 21.73 -3.00
N SER A 216 -8.02 23.01 -2.74
CA SER A 216 -8.17 23.99 -3.82
C SER A 216 -6.82 24.58 -4.24
N TRP A 217 -6.75 25.12 -5.45
CA TRP A 217 -5.55 25.84 -5.89
C TRP A 217 -5.29 27.10 -5.06
N GLU A 218 -6.35 27.70 -4.48
CA GLU A 218 -6.26 28.82 -3.54
C GLU A 218 -5.56 28.40 -2.24
N GLU A 219 -5.90 27.23 -1.66
CA GLU A 219 -5.23 26.68 -0.47
C GLU A 219 -3.74 26.43 -0.76
N ILE A 220 -3.44 25.84 -1.93
CA ILE A 220 -2.05 25.56 -2.34
C ILE A 220 -1.26 26.86 -2.47
N THR A 221 -1.84 27.87 -3.15
CA THR A 221 -1.20 29.16 -3.36
C THR A 221 -1.00 29.94 -2.04
N ALA A 222 -1.97 29.82 -1.12
CA ALA A 222 -1.86 30.46 0.20
C ALA A 222 -0.82 29.79 1.12
N PHE A 223 -0.46 28.55 0.84
CA PHE A 223 0.58 27.83 1.56
C PHE A 223 1.99 28.20 1.09
N ASP A 224 2.18 28.77 -0.11
CA ASP A 224 3.49 29.14 -0.67
C ASP A 224 4.24 30.24 0.11
#